data_88e6bb9d2c8fbe17d213abe5d1c04f5f
#
_entry.id   88e6bb9d2c8fbe17d213abe5d1c04f5f
#
_cell.length_a   1.000
_cell.length_b   1.000
_cell.length_c   1.000
_cell.angle_alpha   90.00
_cell.angle_beta   90.00
_cell.angle_gamma   90.00
#
_symmetry.space_group_name_H-M   'P 1'
#
loop_
_entity.id
_entity.type
_entity.pdbx_description
1 polymer ?
#
loop_
_entity_poly.entity_id
_entity_poly.type
_entity_poly.pdbx_seq_one_letter_code
_entity_poly.pdbx_strand_id
1 'polypeptide(L)'
;MAEVTIGSRGTDSQKNRVRAAATNGNESNNQRAAGRRAAVIGSGFGGLAAAIRLQSLGFQTTIYEQRDKPGGRAYVYEQDGFHFDGGPTVITAPHCLEELFALSGRRMEDYVTLLPVKPFYRLRWHDGAEFDYVGNEQELLEQIQRIEPSDVEGYRRFAQYTRQVFQRGYVELGAVPFLRFSDMIRVAPQLMKLRADRSVHRTVSRFIKNEKLRQAFSFHSLLVGGNPLETSAIYTLIHWIEREWGVFFPKGGTGALVQGLVRLFEELGGRLLLNSPVERIELVEAASAKSGGKGPRRLHRVSALEQKTADFDLVVSNADIHHTYAKLYRATPAADKRRKRLEKMEWSMSLFVLYFGTNRRFPDLAHHTILFGPRFEGLLRDIFHGKELPPDFSLYLHAPSVTDPTIAPPSCEAFYVLSPVPHLGQAEIDWAKMARPYGDSILSALDDYIPGLKASVVTRREFTPLDFRSELNAFHGSAFSVAPKLTQSAWFRPHNRDPNIPGLYIVGGGTHPGAGVPGVVKTAKATVGVIAHDFGFVGAAANRSGSQTGAEVH
;
A
#
# COMPACT_ATOMS: atom_id res chain seq x y z
N MET A 1 -29.28 -26.30 8.21
CA MET A 1 -29.28 -25.63 9.53
C MET A 1 -28.32 -26.37 10.42
N ALA A 2 -27.16 -25.87 10.67
CA ALA A 2 -26.29 -26.17 11.80
C ALA A 2 -25.25 -25.03 11.85
N GLU A 3 -25.43 -24.13 12.81
CA GLU A 3 -24.44 -23.09 13.15
C GLU A 3 -23.21 -23.76 13.77
N VAL A 4 -22.05 -23.52 13.18
CA VAL A 4 -20.76 -23.84 13.80
C VAL A 4 -20.24 -22.59 14.48
N THR A 5 -20.49 -22.48 15.78
CA THR A 5 -19.92 -21.48 16.66
C THR A 5 -18.51 -21.90 17.03
N ILE A 6 -17.48 -21.23 16.48
CA ILE A 6 -16.10 -21.39 16.91
C ILE A 6 -15.86 -20.50 18.13
N GLY A 7 -15.93 -21.10 19.30
CA GLY A 7 -15.62 -20.47 20.58
C GLY A 7 -14.12 -20.41 20.85
N SER A 8 -13.51 -19.24 20.82
CA SER A 8 -12.16 -19.00 21.31
C SER A 8 -12.17 -18.89 22.85
N ARG A 9 -11.79 -19.96 23.55
CA ARG A 9 -11.51 -19.89 25.00
C ARG A 9 -10.05 -19.49 25.24
N GLY A 10 -9.77 -18.19 25.22
CA GLY A 10 -8.60 -17.63 25.88
C GLY A 10 -9.04 -17.13 27.26
N THR A 11 -8.38 -17.59 28.32
CA THR A 11 -8.77 -17.29 29.70
C THR A 11 -8.71 -15.78 29.99
N ASP A 12 -9.74 -15.25 30.63
CA ASP A 12 -9.89 -13.82 31.00
C ASP A 12 -8.69 -13.25 31.79
N SER A 13 -7.94 -14.11 32.49
CA SER A 13 -6.75 -13.69 33.23
C SER A 13 -5.58 -13.26 32.33
N GLN A 14 -5.45 -13.84 31.12
CA GLN A 14 -4.40 -13.48 30.17
C GLN A 14 -4.79 -12.18 29.41
N LYS A 15 -6.07 -12.01 29.10
CA LYS A 15 -6.58 -10.76 28.51
C LYS A 15 -6.44 -9.56 29.46
N ASN A 16 -6.67 -9.78 30.76
CA ASN A 16 -6.54 -8.72 31.77
C ASN A 16 -5.08 -8.36 32.06
N ARG A 17 -4.13 -9.30 31.99
CA ARG A 17 -2.69 -9.01 32.13
C ARG A 17 -2.13 -8.24 30.93
N VAL A 18 -2.59 -8.53 29.73
CA VAL A 18 -2.21 -7.78 28.52
C VAL A 18 -2.80 -6.36 28.54
N ARG A 19 -4.05 -6.19 29.01
CA ARG A 19 -4.67 -4.87 29.22
C ARG A 19 -3.95 -4.04 30.28
N ALA A 20 -3.61 -4.62 31.45
CA ALA A 20 -2.91 -3.90 32.51
C ALA A 20 -1.48 -3.50 32.13
N ALA A 21 -0.75 -4.34 31.35
CA ALA A 21 0.57 -3.99 30.85
C ALA A 21 0.53 -2.92 29.75
N ALA A 22 -0.55 -2.85 28.96
CA ALA A 22 -0.76 -1.82 27.94
C ALA A 22 -1.10 -0.45 28.56
N THR A 23 -1.91 -0.42 29.63
CA THR A 23 -2.28 0.83 30.32
C THR A 23 -1.11 1.46 31.09
N ASN A 24 -0.36 0.70 31.85
CA ASN A 24 0.79 1.23 32.61
C ASN A 24 1.98 1.67 31.71
N GLY A 25 2.16 1.05 30.54
CA GLY A 25 3.15 1.47 29.54
C GLY A 25 2.75 2.78 28.86
N ASN A 26 1.46 3.02 28.63
CA ASN A 26 0.95 4.23 27.98
C ASN A 26 1.06 5.48 28.86
N GLU A 27 0.80 5.39 30.15
CA GLU A 27 0.90 6.54 31.07
C GLU A 27 2.33 7.06 31.22
N SER A 28 3.32 6.17 31.32
CA SER A 28 4.73 6.56 31.40
C SER A 28 5.28 7.14 30.08
N ASN A 29 4.78 6.67 28.93
CA ASN A 29 5.15 7.17 27.62
C ASN A 29 4.52 8.53 27.33
N ASN A 30 3.25 8.75 27.70
CA ASN A 30 2.57 10.03 27.57
C ASN A 30 3.28 11.15 28.34
N GLN A 31 3.86 10.87 29.52
CA GLN A 31 4.64 11.86 30.26
C GLN A 31 5.97 12.24 29.58
N ARG A 32 6.60 11.32 28.83
CA ARG A 32 7.88 11.57 28.14
C ARG A 32 7.74 12.30 26.81
N ALA A 33 6.62 12.12 26.09
CA ALA A 33 6.31 12.85 24.87
C ALA A 33 5.61 14.18 25.13
N ALA A 34 5.16 14.42 26.37
CA ALA A 34 4.39 15.61 26.73
C ALA A 34 5.10 16.89 26.27
N GLY A 35 4.41 17.65 25.41
CA GLY A 35 4.92 18.89 24.83
C GLY A 35 5.78 18.76 23.57
N ARG A 36 6.12 17.55 23.11
CA ARG A 36 6.83 17.35 21.83
C ARG A 36 5.87 17.38 20.66
N ARG A 37 6.29 18.02 19.58
CA ARG A 37 5.48 18.26 18.38
C ARG A 37 6.02 17.45 17.21
N ALA A 38 5.11 16.77 16.50
CA ALA A 38 5.40 16.02 15.30
C ALA A 38 4.63 16.57 14.09
N ALA A 39 5.31 16.81 12.98
CA ALA A 39 4.66 17.08 11.71
C ALA A 39 4.64 15.81 10.86
N VAL A 40 3.50 15.49 10.25
CA VAL A 40 3.35 14.44 9.25
C VAL A 40 2.98 15.09 7.92
N ILE A 41 3.74 14.79 6.86
CA ILE A 41 3.51 15.39 5.54
C ILE A 41 2.81 14.38 4.65
N GLY A 42 1.54 14.66 4.34
CA GLY A 42 0.65 13.82 3.53
C GLY A 42 -0.19 12.83 4.36
N SER A 43 -1.50 12.82 4.09
CA SER A 43 -2.53 12.05 4.78
C SER A 43 -2.89 10.71 4.08
N GLY A 44 -2.01 10.13 3.26
CA GLY A 44 -2.17 8.76 2.78
C GLY A 44 -2.09 7.74 3.93
N PHE A 45 -2.42 6.46 3.67
CA PHE A 45 -2.43 5.40 4.70
C PHE A 45 -1.16 5.34 5.57
N GLY A 46 0.02 5.53 4.98
CA GLY A 46 1.28 5.54 5.73
C GLY A 46 1.38 6.73 6.68
N GLY A 47 0.94 7.91 6.25
CA GLY A 47 0.92 9.14 7.05
C GLY A 47 -0.08 9.07 8.18
N LEU A 48 -1.33 8.66 7.89
CA LEU A 48 -2.38 8.47 8.90
C LEU A 48 -1.95 7.42 9.95
N ALA A 49 -1.42 6.27 9.51
CA ALA A 49 -0.94 5.22 10.41
C ALA A 49 0.22 5.70 11.30
N ALA A 50 1.14 6.51 10.77
CA ALA A 50 2.22 7.10 11.56
C ALA A 50 1.69 8.15 12.54
N ALA A 51 0.77 9.01 12.11
CA ALA A 51 0.17 10.05 12.93
C ALA A 51 -0.62 9.49 14.12
N ILE A 52 -1.47 8.47 13.89
CA ILE A 52 -2.20 7.77 14.93
C ILE A 52 -1.23 7.16 15.96
N ARG A 53 -0.17 6.47 15.51
CA ARG A 53 0.84 5.88 16.39
C ARG A 53 1.60 6.94 17.20
N LEU A 54 1.98 8.07 16.58
CA LEU A 54 2.66 9.18 17.25
C LEU A 54 1.74 9.84 18.30
N GLN A 55 0.48 10.06 17.94
CA GLN A 55 -0.52 10.61 18.87
C GLN A 55 -0.73 9.67 20.06
N SER A 56 -0.79 8.35 19.81
CA SER A 56 -0.89 7.34 20.89
C SER A 56 0.36 7.27 21.78
N LEU A 57 1.52 7.74 21.31
CA LEU A 57 2.74 7.89 22.10
C LEU A 57 2.80 9.22 22.88
N GLY A 58 1.81 10.11 22.69
CA GLY A 58 1.70 11.40 23.39
C GLY A 58 2.36 12.59 22.67
N PHE A 59 2.75 12.45 21.39
CA PHE A 59 3.16 13.60 20.58
C PHE A 59 1.96 14.46 20.22
N GLN A 60 2.14 15.78 20.20
CA GLN A 60 1.19 16.69 19.56
C GLN A 60 1.40 16.63 18.04
N THR A 61 0.57 15.87 17.35
CA THR A 61 0.77 15.55 15.93
C THR A 61 -0.11 16.39 15.03
N THR A 62 0.49 17.01 14.02
CA THR A 62 -0.21 17.73 12.95
C THR A 62 0.09 17.08 11.60
N ILE A 63 -0.96 16.74 10.84
CA ILE A 63 -0.85 16.29 9.45
C ILE A 63 -1.07 17.50 8.53
N TYR A 64 -0.17 17.69 7.55
CA TYR A 64 -0.31 18.63 6.45
C TYR A 64 -0.67 17.85 5.19
N GLU A 65 -1.83 18.13 4.61
CA GLU A 65 -2.29 17.55 3.34
C GLU A 65 -2.48 18.65 2.30
N GLN A 66 -1.90 18.45 1.10
CA GLN A 66 -1.99 19.44 0.03
C GLN A 66 -3.35 19.50 -0.65
N ARG A 67 -4.12 18.41 -0.60
CA ARG A 67 -5.42 18.29 -1.27
C ARG A 67 -6.56 18.67 -0.33
N ASP A 68 -7.74 18.84 -0.90
CA ASP A 68 -9.01 19.16 -0.23
C ASP A 68 -9.62 17.99 0.53
N LYS A 69 -9.14 16.75 0.26
CA LYS A 69 -9.57 15.52 0.95
C LYS A 69 -8.35 14.69 1.34
N PRO A 70 -8.41 13.93 2.47
CA PRO A 70 -7.35 13.01 2.86
C PRO A 70 -7.33 11.76 1.98
N GLY A 71 -6.26 10.95 2.11
CA GLY A 71 -6.17 9.62 1.50
C GLY A 71 -4.99 9.44 0.54
N GLY A 72 -4.44 10.52 0.00
CA GLY A 72 -3.36 10.44 -0.97
C GLY A 72 -3.77 9.64 -2.21
N ARG A 73 -3.18 8.43 -2.43
CA ARG A 73 -3.60 7.53 -3.52
C ARG A 73 -4.99 6.90 -3.31
N ALA A 74 -5.51 6.89 -2.09
CA ALA A 74 -6.87 6.46 -1.74
C ALA A 74 -7.87 7.64 -1.72
N TYR A 75 -7.63 8.64 -2.55
CA TYR A 75 -8.54 9.76 -2.75
C TYR A 75 -9.85 9.29 -3.38
N VAL A 76 -10.95 10.02 -3.15
CA VAL A 76 -12.26 9.74 -3.75
C VAL A 76 -12.63 10.86 -4.70
N TYR A 77 -12.92 10.49 -5.94
CA TYR A 77 -13.51 11.38 -6.94
C TYR A 77 -15.01 11.23 -6.93
N GLU A 78 -15.72 12.35 -6.88
CA GLU A 78 -17.18 12.40 -6.97
C GLU A 78 -17.55 13.12 -8.24
N GLN A 79 -18.39 12.49 -9.07
CA GLN A 79 -18.83 13.05 -10.35
C GLN A 79 -20.19 12.47 -10.73
N ASP A 80 -21.15 13.35 -11.04
CA ASP A 80 -22.50 12.99 -11.50
C ASP A 80 -23.23 11.97 -10.60
N GLY A 81 -23.02 12.05 -9.28
CA GLY A 81 -23.59 11.16 -8.28
C GLY A 81 -22.86 9.82 -8.11
N PHE A 82 -21.79 9.59 -8.85
CA PHE A 82 -20.92 8.42 -8.69
C PHE A 82 -19.74 8.72 -7.75
N HIS A 83 -19.33 7.70 -7.01
CA HIS A 83 -18.14 7.72 -6.15
C HIS A 83 -17.08 6.79 -6.74
N PHE A 84 -15.91 7.32 -7.03
CA PHE A 84 -14.80 6.57 -7.59
C PHE A 84 -13.62 6.56 -6.61
N ASP A 85 -13.26 5.38 -6.11
CA ASP A 85 -12.03 5.21 -5.35
C ASP A 85 -10.80 5.44 -6.24
N GLY A 86 -9.91 6.34 -5.84
CA GLY A 86 -8.75 6.75 -6.64
C GLY A 86 -7.62 5.72 -6.73
N GLY A 87 -7.68 4.64 -5.95
CA GLY A 87 -6.55 3.72 -5.90
C GLY A 87 -6.80 2.42 -5.16
N PRO A 88 -6.09 2.14 -4.04
CA PRO A 88 -6.00 0.79 -3.48
C PRO A 88 -7.35 0.30 -2.96
N THR A 89 -7.98 -0.61 -3.70
CA THR A 89 -9.29 -1.19 -3.40
C THR A 89 -9.23 -2.65 -2.97
N VAL A 90 -8.07 -3.29 -3.09
CA VAL A 90 -7.82 -4.64 -2.58
C VAL A 90 -7.33 -4.52 -1.14
N ILE A 91 -8.23 -4.66 -0.17
CA ILE A 91 -7.88 -4.61 1.25
C ILE A 91 -7.61 -6.03 1.74
N THR A 92 -6.37 -6.28 2.12
CA THR A 92 -5.91 -7.53 2.72
C THR A 92 -5.30 -7.29 4.09
N ALA A 93 -5.10 -8.33 4.88
CA ALA A 93 -4.46 -8.26 6.19
C ALA A 93 -5.09 -7.20 7.13
N PRO A 94 -6.42 -7.26 7.39
CA PRO A 94 -7.16 -6.25 8.16
C PRO A 94 -6.57 -5.98 9.54
N HIS A 95 -5.94 -6.99 10.18
CA HIS A 95 -5.28 -6.87 11.48
C HIS A 95 -4.24 -5.73 11.55
N CYS A 96 -3.64 -5.33 10.41
CA CYS A 96 -2.71 -4.20 10.38
C CYS A 96 -3.43 -2.86 10.62
N LEU A 97 -4.68 -2.77 10.15
CA LEU A 97 -5.54 -1.61 10.35
C LEU A 97 -6.19 -1.67 11.74
N GLU A 98 -6.73 -2.83 12.15
CA GLU A 98 -7.30 -3.06 13.47
C GLU A 98 -6.34 -2.68 14.60
N GLU A 99 -5.03 -2.98 14.43
CA GLU A 99 -3.99 -2.61 15.38
C GLU A 99 -3.97 -1.09 15.64
N LEU A 100 -4.24 -0.23 14.65
CA LEU A 100 -4.24 1.23 14.82
C LEU A 100 -5.34 1.68 15.79
N PHE A 101 -6.53 1.09 15.70
CA PHE A 101 -7.65 1.36 16.62
C PHE A 101 -7.37 0.77 18.01
N ALA A 102 -6.81 -0.43 18.06
CA ALA A 102 -6.49 -1.11 19.32
C ALA A 102 -5.45 -0.37 20.16
N LEU A 103 -4.55 0.45 19.56
CA LEU A 103 -3.58 1.30 20.28
C LEU A 103 -4.26 2.26 21.26
N SER A 104 -5.49 2.65 21.00
CA SER A 104 -6.30 3.56 21.84
C SER A 104 -7.49 2.87 22.52
N GLY A 105 -7.54 1.53 22.50
CA GLY A 105 -8.65 0.76 23.07
C GLY A 105 -9.94 0.83 22.24
N ARG A 106 -9.88 1.30 21.01
CA ARG A 106 -11.01 1.36 20.08
C ARG A 106 -11.09 0.10 19.21
N ARG A 107 -12.23 -0.12 18.57
CA ARG A 107 -12.46 -1.22 17.63
C ARG A 107 -12.66 -0.65 16.23
N MET A 108 -12.06 -1.27 15.21
CA MET A 108 -12.18 -0.80 13.83
C MET A 108 -13.64 -0.87 13.33
N GLU A 109 -14.39 -1.87 13.76
CA GLU A 109 -15.79 -2.08 13.35
C GLU A 109 -16.72 -0.93 13.76
N ASP A 110 -16.34 -0.13 14.77
CA ASP A 110 -17.10 1.06 15.20
C ASP A 110 -16.88 2.25 14.23
N TYR A 111 -15.95 2.14 13.30
CA TYR A 111 -15.54 3.19 12.35
C TYR A 111 -15.79 2.82 10.90
N VAL A 112 -15.55 1.56 10.53
CA VAL A 112 -15.69 1.08 9.16
C VAL A 112 -16.03 -0.41 9.14
N THR A 113 -16.90 -0.80 8.21
CA THR A 113 -17.26 -2.19 7.97
C THR A 113 -16.50 -2.72 6.75
N LEU A 114 -15.79 -3.84 6.90
CA LEU A 114 -15.16 -4.54 5.79
C LEU A 114 -16.09 -5.63 5.26
N LEU A 115 -16.39 -5.57 3.98
CA LEU A 115 -17.21 -6.55 3.26
C LEU A 115 -16.29 -7.57 2.59
N PRO A 116 -16.49 -8.89 2.74
CA PRO A 116 -15.69 -9.89 2.05
C PRO A 116 -15.98 -9.87 0.55
N VAL A 117 -14.93 -10.05 -0.26
CA VAL A 117 -15.01 -10.12 -1.72
C VAL A 117 -14.82 -11.57 -2.18
N LYS A 118 -15.75 -12.08 -3.00
CA LYS A 118 -15.68 -13.42 -3.59
C LYS A 118 -16.22 -13.39 -5.04
N PRO A 119 -15.45 -13.93 -6.03
CA PRO A 119 -14.05 -14.36 -5.92
C PRO A 119 -13.13 -13.18 -5.55
N PHE A 120 -11.92 -13.46 -5.07
CA PHE A 120 -10.91 -12.41 -4.84
C PHE A 120 -10.62 -11.65 -6.11
N TYR A 121 -10.44 -12.43 -7.21
CA TYR A 121 -10.29 -11.93 -8.58
C TYR A 121 -10.91 -12.93 -9.55
N ARG A 122 -11.59 -12.42 -10.59
CA ARG A 122 -11.85 -13.17 -11.81
C ARG A 122 -10.74 -12.87 -12.81
N LEU A 123 -10.06 -13.89 -13.25
CA LEU A 123 -9.01 -13.78 -14.27
C LEU A 123 -9.59 -14.27 -15.60
N ARG A 124 -9.39 -13.50 -16.66
CA ARG A 124 -9.88 -13.83 -17.99
C ARG A 124 -8.82 -13.56 -19.03
N TRP A 125 -8.68 -14.48 -19.97
CA TRP A 125 -7.75 -14.37 -21.08
C TRP A 125 -8.49 -14.03 -22.37
N HIS A 126 -7.74 -13.50 -23.35
CA HIS A 126 -8.25 -13.08 -24.65
C HIS A 126 -8.94 -14.19 -25.44
N ASP A 127 -8.63 -15.48 -25.17
CA ASP A 127 -9.27 -16.64 -25.78
C ASP A 127 -10.55 -17.10 -25.05
N GLY A 128 -11.03 -16.35 -24.08
CA GLY A 128 -12.25 -16.60 -23.33
C GLY A 128 -12.09 -17.54 -22.13
N ALA A 129 -10.90 -18.08 -21.86
CA ALA A 129 -10.68 -18.87 -20.65
C ALA A 129 -10.84 -18.00 -19.38
N GLU A 130 -11.44 -18.58 -18.35
CA GLU A 130 -11.67 -17.92 -17.06
C GLU A 130 -11.13 -18.75 -15.89
N PHE A 131 -10.71 -18.03 -14.83
CA PHE A 131 -10.24 -18.62 -13.59
C PHE A 131 -10.67 -17.73 -12.43
N ASP A 132 -11.52 -18.23 -11.55
CA ASP A 132 -11.89 -17.56 -10.33
C ASP A 132 -10.86 -17.86 -9.24
N TYR A 133 -10.08 -16.84 -8.88
CA TYR A 133 -9.11 -16.92 -7.81
C TYR A 133 -9.82 -16.68 -6.47
N VAL A 134 -9.92 -17.75 -5.68
CA VAL A 134 -10.72 -17.79 -4.44
C VAL A 134 -9.87 -18.17 -3.23
N GLY A 135 -10.36 -17.81 -2.03
CA GLY A 135 -9.69 -18.13 -0.76
C GLY A 135 -9.84 -19.60 -0.33
N ASN A 136 -10.97 -20.26 -0.65
CA ASN A 136 -11.17 -21.66 -0.32
C ASN A 136 -10.24 -22.55 -1.14
N GLU A 137 -9.48 -23.43 -0.46
CA GLU A 137 -8.48 -24.27 -1.13
C GLU A 137 -9.11 -25.29 -2.06
N GLN A 138 -10.20 -25.93 -1.66
CA GLN A 138 -10.86 -26.95 -2.48
C GLN A 138 -11.42 -26.33 -3.76
N GLU A 139 -12.13 -25.20 -3.65
CA GLU A 139 -12.66 -24.47 -4.81
C GLU A 139 -11.54 -24.04 -5.76
N LEU A 140 -10.40 -23.58 -5.21
CA LEU A 140 -9.25 -23.18 -6.03
C LEU A 140 -8.61 -24.36 -6.75
N LEU A 141 -8.49 -25.52 -6.10
CA LEU A 141 -7.99 -26.75 -6.72
C LEU A 141 -8.90 -27.21 -7.87
N GLU A 142 -10.22 -27.08 -7.72
CA GLU A 142 -11.19 -27.37 -8.78
C GLU A 142 -11.01 -26.43 -9.98
N GLN A 143 -10.73 -25.12 -9.74
CA GLN A 143 -10.40 -24.19 -10.81
C GLN A 143 -9.12 -24.61 -11.54
N ILE A 144 -8.07 -24.99 -10.81
CA ILE A 144 -6.79 -25.46 -11.39
C ILE A 144 -7.02 -26.74 -12.19
N GLN A 145 -7.76 -27.70 -11.63
CA GLN A 145 -8.04 -28.97 -12.28
C GLN A 145 -8.80 -28.81 -13.62
N ARG A 146 -9.67 -27.82 -13.72
CA ARG A 146 -10.38 -27.51 -14.99
C ARG A 146 -9.45 -27.00 -16.08
N ILE A 147 -8.41 -26.26 -15.73
CA ILE A 147 -7.45 -25.69 -16.68
C ILE A 147 -6.34 -26.70 -16.98
N GLU A 148 -5.73 -27.30 -15.96
CA GLU A 148 -4.59 -28.22 -16.08
C GLU A 148 -4.53 -29.17 -14.88
N PRO A 149 -5.09 -30.40 -14.99
CA PRO A 149 -5.09 -31.36 -13.90
C PRO A 149 -3.69 -31.70 -13.35
N SER A 150 -2.66 -31.72 -14.23
CA SER A 150 -1.29 -32.04 -13.83
C SER A 150 -0.63 -30.99 -12.95
N ASP A 151 -1.21 -29.79 -12.84
CA ASP A 151 -0.69 -28.68 -12.01
C ASP A 151 -1.25 -28.66 -10.58
N VAL A 152 -2.26 -29.49 -10.25
CA VAL A 152 -2.86 -29.55 -8.90
C VAL A 152 -1.79 -29.81 -7.85
N GLU A 153 -0.96 -30.84 -8.02
CA GLU A 153 0.10 -31.16 -7.06
C GLU A 153 1.24 -30.12 -7.08
N GLY A 154 1.50 -29.55 -8.26
CA GLY A 154 2.40 -28.40 -8.39
C GLY A 154 1.94 -27.21 -7.56
N TYR A 155 0.64 -26.91 -7.60
CA TYR A 155 0.06 -25.83 -6.81
C TYR A 155 0.16 -26.08 -5.30
N ARG A 156 -0.09 -27.30 -4.81
CA ARG A 156 0.07 -27.62 -3.37
C ARG A 156 1.48 -27.32 -2.88
N ARG A 157 2.49 -27.70 -3.66
CA ARG A 157 3.90 -27.39 -3.35
C ARG A 157 4.18 -25.89 -3.41
N PHE A 158 3.58 -25.17 -4.37
CA PHE A 158 3.68 -23.71 -4.46
C PHE A 158 3.05 -23.02 -3.23
N ALA A 159 1.87 -23.45 -2.80
CA ALA A 159 1.20 -22.92 -1.61
C ALA A 159 2.05 -23.10 -0.35
N GLN A 160 2.66 -24.28 -0.14
CA GLN A 160 3.59 -24.52 0.97
C GLN A 160 4.82 -23.60 0.90
N TYR A 161 5.38 -23.39 -0.29
CA TYR A 161 6.50 -22.46 -0.49
C TYR A 161 6.08 -21.02 -0.15
N THR A 162 4.94 -20.55 -0.63
CA THR A 162 4.47 -19.19 -0.37
C THR A 162 4.17 -18.94 1.11
N ARG A 163 3.69 -19.97 1.83
CA ARG A 163 3.53 -19.93 3.30
C ARG A 163 4.86 -19.69 4.02
N GLN A 164 5.93 -20.35 3.60
CA GLN A 164 7.26 -20.13 4.19
C GLN A 164 7.78 -18.71 3.89
N VAL A 165 7.58 -18.24 2.64
CA VAL A 165 7.96 -16.86 2.25
C VAL A 165 7.16 -15.82 3.05
N PHE A 166 5.86 -16.06 3.24
CA PHE A 166 4.99 -15.22 4.08
C PHE A 166 5.47 -15.15 5.53
N GLN A 167 5.74 -16.30 6.16
CA GLN A 167 6.21 -16.33 7.54
C GLN A 167 7.48 -15.49 7.71
N ARG A 168 8.45 -15.61 6.80
CA ARG A 168 9.71 -14.86 6.86
C ARG A 168 9.55 -13.41 6.40
N GLY A 169 9.00 -13.20 5.21
CA GLY A 169 8.96 -11.87 4.57
C GLY A 169 7.95 -10.92 5.21
N TYR A 170 6.76 -11.44 5.55
CA TYR A 170 5.68 -10.61 6.08
C TYR A 170 5.62 -10.58 7.61
N VAL A 171 5.66 -11.77 8.26
CA VAL A 171 5.47 -11.85 9.71
C VAL A 171 6.74 -11.39 10.43
N GLU A 172 7.90 -11.96 10.09
CA GLU A 172 9.14 -11.68 10.83
C GLU A 172 9.84 -10.39 10.37
N LEU A 173 9.88 -10.12 9.08
CA LEU A 173 10.68 -9.03 8.51
C LEU A 173 9.87 -7.80 8.09
N GLY A 174 8.56 -7.89 7.96
CA GLY A 174 7.73 -6.83 7.40
C GLY A 174 7.68 -5.52 8.21
N ALA A 175 8.06 -5.53 9.49
CA ALA A 175 8.16 -4.33 10.32
C ALA A 175 9.59 -4.07 10.85
N VAL A 176 10.61 -4.76 10.30
CA VAL A 176 12.03 -4.55 10.66
C VAL A 176 12.57 -3.36 9.84
N PRO A 177 13.13 -2.32 10.45
CA PRO A 177 13.51 -1.10 9.73
C PRO A 177 14.81 -1.22 8.89
N PHE A 178 15.57 -2.30 8.98
CA PHE A 178 16.83 -2.52 8.23
C PHE A 178 17.76 -1.30 8.19
N LEU A 179 18.06 -0.69 9.33
CA LEU A 179 18.89 0.50 9.41
C LEU A 179 20.39 0.23 9.27
N ARG A 180 20.84 -0.99 9.56
CA ARG A 180 22.25 -1.41 9.52
C ARG A 180 22.44 -2.51 8.48
N PHE A 181 23.59 -2.48 7.80
CA PHE A 181 23.93 -3.53 6.84
C PHE A 181 24.04 -4.92 7.51
N SER A 182 24.43 -4.97 8.78
CA SER A 182 24.43 -6.20 9.58
C SER A 182 23.04 -6.87 9.66
N ASP A 183 21.95 -6.12 9.57
CA ASP A 183 20.60 -6.67 9.54
C ASP A 183 20.38 -7.49 8.26
N MET A 184 20.92 -7.02 7.13
CA MET A 184 20.92 -7.75 5.86
C MET A 184 21.73 -9.04 5.93
N ILE A 185 22.95 -8.98 6.51
CA ILE A 185 23.82 -10.17 6.65
C ILE A 185 23.11 -11.24 7.48
N ARG A 186 22.43 -10.85 8.55
CA ARG A 186 21.69 -11.77 9.43
C ARG A 186 20.58 -12.53 8.71
N VAL A 187 19.86 -11.87 7.78
CA VAL A 187 18.73 -12.47 7.04
C VAL A 187 19.14 -13.12 5.72
N ALA A 188 20.34 -12.83 5.21
CA ALA A 188 20.80 -13.32 3.90
C ALA A 188 20.74 -14.86 3.75
N PRO A 189 21.15 -15.71 4.74
CA PRO A 189 21.03 -17.15 4.58
C PRO A 189 19.59 -17.63 4.38
N GLN A 190 18.64 -16.98 5.04
CA GLN A 190 17.21 -17.30 4.91
C GLN A 190 16.67 -16.87 3.55
N LEU A 191 17.03 -15.68 3.06
CA LEU A 191 16.67 -15.20 1.74
C LEU A 191 17.24 -16.10 0.64
N MET A 192 18.46 -16.59 0.79
CA MET A 192 19.06 -17.58 -0.13
C MET A 192 18.31 -18.91 -0.12
N LYS A 193 17.92 -19.43 1.05
CA LYS A 193 17.10 -20.64 1.17
C LYS A 193 15.77 -20.50 0.46
N LEU A 194 15.14 -19.33 0.54
CA LEU A 194 13.88 -19.01 -0.15
C LEU A 194 14.08 -18.62 -1.62
N ARG A 195 15.31 -18.64 -2.13
CA ARG A 195 15.64 -18.26 -3.52
C ARG A 195 15.09 -16.88 -3.88
N ALA A 196 15.25 -15.91 -2.97
CA ALA A 196 14.84 -14.53 -3.18
C ALA A 196 15.51 -13.86 -4.40
N ASP A 197 16.62 -14.44 -4.90
CA ASP A 197 17.33 -14.05 -6.11
C ASP A 197 16.54 -14.29 -7.41
N ARG A 198 15.52 -15.15 -7.37
CA ARG A 198 14.69 -15.44 -8.54
C ARG A 198 13.53 -14.46 -8.66
N SER A 199 13.00 -14.34 -9.88
CA SER A 199 11.76 -13.58 -10.07
C SER A 199 10.53 -14.38 -9.63
N VAL A 200 9.41 -13.66 -9.40
CA VAL A 200 8.11 -14.27 -9.10
C VAL A 200 7.74 -15.28 -10.18
N HIS A 201 7.71 -14.87 -11.46
CA HIS A 201 7.31 -15.73 -12.59
C HIS A 201 8.21 -16.98 -12.70
N ARG A 202 9.54 -16.79 -12.62
CA ARG A 202 10.48 -17.92 -12.67
C ARG A 202 10.29 -18.89 -11.49
N THR A 203 9.86 -18.38 -10.34
CA THR A 203 9.57 -19.21 -9.16
C THR A 203 8.28 -19.98 -9.35
N VAL A 204 7.20 -19.35 -9.79
CA VAL A 204 5.92 -20.01 -10.12
C VAL A 204 6.13 -21.11 -11.16
N SER A 205 6.91 -20.85 -12.22
CA SER A 205 7.19 -21.79 -13.31
C SER A 205 7.93 -23.07 -12.87
N ARG A 206 8.49 -23.12 -11.65
CA ARG A 206 9.05 -24.36 -11.08
C ARG A 206 7.99 -25.33 -10.57
N PHE A 207 6.82 -24.81 -10.26
CA PHE A 207 5.73 -25.58 -9.68
C PHE A 207 4.59 -25.81 -10.67
N ILE A 208 4.34 -24.83 -11.53
CA ILE A 208 3.19 -24.75 -12.43
C ILE A 208 3.70 -24.85 -13.88
N LYS A 209 3.06 -25.70 -14.69
CA LYS A 209 3.42 -25.94 -16.10
C LYS A 209 2.56 -25.11 -17.06
N ASN A 210 1.27 -25.02 -16.79
CA ASN A 210 0.32 -24.31 -17.64
C ASN A 210 0.60 -22.79 -17.61
N GLU A 211 0.67 -22.17 -18.78
CA GLU A 211 1.04 -20.76 -18.93
C GLU A 211 0.01 -19.81 -18.30
N LYS A 212 -1.29 -20.09 -18.46
CA LYS A 212 -2.35 -19.27 -17.85
C LYS A 212 -2.28 -19.30 -16.33
N LEU A 213 -2.04 -20.48 -15.75
CA LEU A 213 -1.85 -20.62 -14.31
C LEU A 213 -0.56 -19.94 -13.83
N ARG A 214 0.53 -19.94 -14.64
CA ARG A 214 1.73 -19.15 -14.32
C ARG A 214 1.40 -17.66 -14.25
N GLN A 215 0.65 -17.14 -15.19
CA GLN A 215 0.18 -15.76 -15.19
C GLN A 215 -0.70 -15.48 -13.98
N ALA A 216 -1.67 -16.38 -13.68
CA ALA A 216 -2.58 -16.29 -12.54
C ALA A 216 -1.87 -16.24 -11.18
N PHE A 217 -0.74 -16.94 -11.01
CA PHE A 217 0.02 -16.92 -9.75
C PHE A 217 1.20 -15.95 -9.75
N SER A 218 1.41 -15.20 -10.83
CA SER A 218 2.51 -14.21 -10.94
C SER A 218 2.03 -12.76 -10.92
N PHE A 219 0.79 -12.45 -11.32
CA PHE A 219 0.31 -11.08 -11.51
C PHE A 219 0.33 -10.25 -10.23
N HIS A 220 0.26 -10.87 -9.05
CA HIS A 220 0.19 -10.17 -7.75
C HIS A 220 1.31 -9.14 -7.53
N SER A 221 2.50 -9.36 -8.12
CA SER A 221 3.58 -8.39 -8.03
C SER A 221 3.26 -7.05 -8.71
N LEU A 222 2.38 -7.05 -9.74
CA LEU A 222 1.89 -5.84 -10.40
C LEU A 222 1.06 -4.97 -9.45
N LEU A 223 0.34 -5.58 -8.49
CA LEU A 223 -0.45 -4.85 -7.48
C LEU A 223 0.40 -3.97 -6.56
N VAL A 224 1.72 -4.18 -6.56
CA VAL A 224 2.70 -3.38 -5.79
C VAL A 224 3.76 -2.74 -6.68
N GLY A 225 3.51 -2.65 -7.98
CA GLY A 225 4.35 -1.96 -8.95
C GLY A 225 5.56 -2.75 -9.45
N GLY A 226 5.54 -4.07 -9.32
CA GLY A 226 6.64 -4.95 -9.70
C GLY A 226 6.40 -5.74 -10.97
N ASN A 227 7.39 -5.77 -11.87
CA ASN A 227 7.42 -6.67 -13.01
C ASN A 227 7.53 -8.13 -12.54
N PRO A 228 6.56 -9.02 -12.80
CA PRO A 228 6.65 -10.43 -12.39
C PRO A 228 7.90 -11.15 -12.88
N LEU A 229 8.47 -10.71 -14.01
CA LEU A 229 9.67 -11.29 -14.62
C LEU A 229 10.97 -10.87 -13.89
N GLU A 230 10.93 -9.82 -13.06
CA GLU A 230 12.11 -9.23 -12.40
C GLU A 230 11.97 -9.08 -10.88
N THR A 231 10.75 -8.94 -10.39
CA THR A 231 10.46 -8.79 -8.96
C THR A 231 10.83 -10.03 -8.19
N SER A 232 11.52 -9.85 -7.06
CA SER A 232 11.98 -10.94 -6.19
C SER A 232 10.87 -11.91 -5.81
N ALA A 233 11.19 -13.20 -5.77
CA ALA A 233 10.31 -14.28 -5.31
C ALA A 233 9.69 -14.05 -3.91
N ILE A 234 10.27 -13.17 -3.09
CA ILE A 234 9.68 -12.77 -1.81
C ILE A 234 8.26 -12.24 -1.99
N TYR A 235 7.95 -11.59 -3.10
CA TYR A 235 6.61 -11.05 -3.35
C TYR A 235 5.54 -12.12 -3.64
N THR A 236 5.91 -13.39 -3.75
CA THR A 236 4.95 -14.51 -3.74
C THR A 236 4.22 -14.62 -2.40
N LEU A 237 4.72 -13.96 -1.34
CA LEU A 237 4.01 -13.84 -0.06
C LEU A 237 2.60 -13.24 -0.18
N ILE A 238 2.34 -12.41 -1.22
CA ILE A 238 1.02 -11.80 -1.44
C ILE A 238 -0.03 -12.89 -1.64
N HIS A 239 0.28 -13.93 -2.41
CA HIS A 239 -0.59 -15.10 -2.56
C HIS A 239 -1.04 -15.69 -1.21
N TRP A 240 -0.12 -15.82 -0.24
CA TRP A 240 -0.46 -16.37 1.08
C TRP A 240 -1.21 -15.36 1.96
N ILE A 241 -0.90 -14.06 1.86
CA ILE A 241 -1.61 -12.99 2.59
C ILE A 241 -3.12 -13.04 2.30
N GLU A 242 -3.48 -13.16 1.04
CA GLU A 242 -4.87 -13.22 0.60
C GLU A 242 -5.57 -14.51 1.05
N ARG A 243 -4.87 -15.62 1.06
CA ARG A 243 -5.39 -16.90 1.57
C ARG A 243 -5.55 -16.93 3.08
N GLU A 244 -4.63 -16.30 3.81
CA GLU A 244 -4.63 -16.29 5.28
C GLU A 244 -5.76 -15.43 5.84
N TRP A 245 -6.03 -14.28 5.22
CA TRP A 245 -6.98 -13.31 5.76
C TRP A 245 -8.15 -12.95 4.85
N GLY A 246 -8.08 -13.29 3.59
CA GLY A 246 -9.07 -12.90 2.59
C GLY A 246 -8.81 -11.55 1.94
N VAL A 247 -9.72 -11.19 1.04
CA VAL A 247 -9.79 -9.89 0.36
C VAL A 247 -11.10 -9.23 0.75
N PHE A 248 -11.03 -7.95 1.09
CA PHE A 248 -12.16 -7.16 1.57
C PHE A 248 -12.29 -5.86 0.80
N PHE A 249 -13.50 -5.32 0.84
CA PHE A 249 -13.84 -3.99 0.38
C PHE A 249 -14.51 -3.20 1.52
N PRO A 250 -14.09 -1.98 1.85
CA PRO A 250 -14.75 -1.17 2.86
C PRO A 250 -16.12 -0.72 2.37
N LYS A 251 -17.16 -0.87 3.18
CA LYS A 251 -18.48 -0.32 2.87
C LYS A 251 -18.38 1.21 2.72
N GLY A 252 -18.85 1.74 1.61
CA GLY A 252 -18.66 3.15 1.24
C GLY A 252 -17.32 3.44 0.55
N GLY A 253 -16.60 2.41 0.11
CA GLY A 253 -15.32 2.52 -0.60
C GLY A 253 -14.11 2.68 0.29
N THR A 254 -12.94 2.74 -0.33
CA THR A 254 -11.65 2.96 0.37
C THR A 254 -11.62 4.32 1.08
N GLY A 255 -12.38 5.30 0.56
CA GLY A 255 -12.56 6.59 1.20
C GLY A 255 -13.18 6.50 2.59
N ALA A 256 -14.14 5.60 2.81
CA ALA A 256 -14.74 5.38 4.13
C ALA A 256 -13.71 4.85 5.14
N LEU A 257 -12.80 3.98 4.72
CA LEU A 257 -11.68 3.53 5.55
C LEU A 257 -10.73 4.68 5.90
N VAL A 258 -10.42 5.56 4.94
CA VAL A 258 -9.61 6.76 5.18
C VAL A 258 -10.29 7.66 6.21
N GLN A 259 -11.60 7.92 6.06
CA GLN A 259 -12.36 8.75 7.01
C GLN A 259 -12.41 8.11 8.42
N GLY A 260 -12.53 6.79 8.52
CA GLY A 260 -12.43 6.07 9.78
C GLY A 260 -11.10 6.31 10.50
N LEU A 261 -9.99 6.29 9.77
CA LEU A 261 -8.65 6.58 10.32
C LEU A 261 -8.48 8.06 10.69
N VAL A 262 -9.03 8.98 9.90
CA VAL A 262 -9.02 10.42 10.21
C VAL A 262 -9.80 10.69 11.48
N ARG A 263 -11.03 10.15 11.60
CA ARG A 263 -11.86 10.30 12.81
C ARG A 263 -11.13 9.78 14.05
N LEU A 264 -10.49 8.59 13.95
CA LEU A 264 -9.68 8.08 15.06
C LEU A 264 -8.54 9.04 15.42
N PHE A 265 -7.81 9.57 14.44
CA PHE A 265 -6.69 10.49 14.66
C PHE A 265 -7.13 11.78 15.38
N GLU A 266 -8.25 12.36 14.94
CA GLU A 266 -8.82 13.59 15.52
C GLU A 266 -9.39 13.35 16.92
N GLU A 267 -10.08 12.23 17.16
CA GLU A 267 -10.54 11.82 18.48
C GLU A 267 -9.40 11.63 19.49
N LEU A 268 -8.19 11.29 19.01
CA LEU A 268 -6.97 11.24 19.83
C LEU A 268 -6.33 12.62 20.07
N GLY A 269 -6.93 13.70 19.56
CA GLY A 269 -6.44 15.07 19.67
C GLY A 269 -5.42 15.47 18.61
N GLY A 270 -5.30 14.70 17.54
CA GLY A 270 -4.49 15.04 16.37
C GLY A 270 -5.13 16.15 15.53
N ARG A 271 -4.32 16.84 14.73
CA ARG A 271 -4.78 17.94 13.87
C ARG A 271 -4.49 17.64 12.40
N LEU A 272 -5.53 17.60 11.56
CA LEU A 272 -5.42 17.49 10.11
C LEU A 272 -5.65 18.85 9.45
N LEU A 273 -4.71 19.28 8.60
CA LEU A 273 -4.78 20.51 7.81
C LEU A 273 -4.86 20.13 6.34
N LEU A 274 -6.04 20.26 5.75
CA LEU A 274 -6.29 20.11 4.31
C LEU A 274 -5.93 21.41 3.57
N ASN A 275 -5.79 21.36 2.26
CA ASN A 275 -5.40 22.48 1.39
C ASN A 275 -4.14 23.20 1.90
N SER A 276 -3.23 22.45 2.51
CA SER A 276 -2.05 22.96 3.20
C SER A 276 -0.76 22.37 2.63
N PRO A 277 -0.44 22.61 1.33
CA PRO A 277 0.79 22.11 0.73
C PRO A 277 2.01 22.66 1.45
N VAL A 278 2.87 21.76 1.93
CA VAL A 278 4.15 22.15 2.52
C VAL A 278 5.10 22.57 1.41
N GLU A 279 5.61 23.79 1.50
CA GLU A 279 6.49 24.39 0.51
C GLU A 279 7.97 24.16 0.84
N ARG A 280 8.31 24.18 2.14
CA ARG A 280 9.68 24.07 2.63
C ARG A 280 9.75 23.59 4.07
N ILE A 281 10.82 22.83 4.37
CA ILE A 281 11.19 22.42 5.72
C ILE A 281 12.65 22.76 5.95
N GLU A 282 12.93 23.48 7.04
CA GLU A 282 14.27 23.92 7.40
C GLU A 282 14.67 23.38 8.77
N LEU A 283 15.94 22.96 8.90
CA LEU A 283 16.51 22.69 10.22
C LEU A 283 16.90 24.01 10.88
N VAL A 284 16.35 24.27 12.03
CA VAL A 284 16.63 25.46 12.83
C VAL A 284 17.10 25.07 14.23
N GLU A 285 17.90 25.93 14.86
CA GLU A 285 18.27 25.76 16.26
C GLU A 285 17.22 26.39 17.17
N ALA A 286 16.81 25.69 18.22
CA ALA A 286 15.86 26.23 19.19
C ALA A 286 16.50 27.40 19.94
N ALA A 287 15.80 28.51 20.04
CA ALA A 287 16.26 29.76 20.67
C ALA A 287 16.57 29.63 22.17
N SER A 288 16.19 28.53 22.83
CA SER A 288 16.45 28.26 24.24
C SER A 288 16.57 26.77 24.51
N ALA A 289 17.75 26.32 24.90
CA ALA A 289 17.97 24.97 25.42
C ALA A 289 18.63 25.02 26.79
N LYS A 290 17.87 25.26 27.83
CA LYS A 290 18.20 24.85 29.19
C LYS A 290 17.65 23.42 29.39
N SER A 291 18.23 22.44 28.77
CA SER A 291 18.07 21.03 29.15
C SER A 291 19.40 20.34 28.97
N GLY A 292 19.88 19.62 29.96
CA GLY A 292 21.23 19.06 30.15
C GLY A 292 21.79 18.12 29.07
N GLY A 293 21.55 18.42 27.78
CA GLY A 293 22.08 17.73 26.62
C GLY A 293 23.23 18.50 25.98
N LYS A 294 24.23 17.76 25.49
CA LYS A 294 25.39 18.32 24.78
C LYS A 294 24.98 18.85 23.39
N GLY A 295 24.64 20.12 23.27
CA GLY A 295 24.41 20.83 22.03
C GLY A 295 23.00 21.44 21.85
N PRO A 296 22.80 22.35 20.86
CA PRO A 296 21.52 23.00 20.63
C PRO A 296 20.47 21.99 20.15
N ARG A 297 19.22 22.11 20.66
CA ARG A 297 18.06 21.34 20.17
C ARG A 297 17.76 21.77 18.74
N ARG A 298 17.75 20.83 17.81
CA ARG A 298 17.35 21.08 16.42
C ARG A 298 15.87 20.83 16.24
N LEU A 299 15.21 21.74 15.54
CA LEU A 299 13.80 21.66 15.18
C LEU A 299 13.62 21.71 13.67
N HIS A 300 12.49 21.21 13.20
CA HIS A 300 12.07 21.35 11.83
C HIS A 300 11.04 22.46 11.71
N ARG A 301 11.42 23.53 11.04
CA ARG A 301 10.52 24.63 10.70
C ARG A 301 9.76 24.29 9.44
N VAL A 302 8.45 24.09 9.56
CA VAL A 302 7.57 23.73 8.45
C VAL A 302 6.84 25.00 7.99
N SER A 303 7.00 25.33 6.71
CA SER A 303 6.26 26.40 6.03
C SER A 303 5.30 25.77 5.03
N ALA A 304 4.01 26.01 5.21
CA ALA A 304 2.94 25.55 4.33
C ALA A 304 2.10 26.73 3.88
N LEU A 305 1.52 26.64 2.69
CA LEU A 305 0.67 27.67 2.10
C LEU A 305 -0.51 27.95 3.05
N GLU A 306 -0.84 29.24 3.23
CA GLU A 306 -1.95 29.72 4.07
C GLU A 306 -1.89 29.29 5.55
N GLN A 307 -0.79 28.66 5.99
CA GLN A 307 -0.59 28.26 7.37
C GLN A 307 0.52 29.08 8.03
N LYS A 308 0.36 29.34 9.32
CA LYS A 308 1.46 29.90 10.10
C LYS A 308 2.62 28.92 10.15
N THR A 309 3.82 29.40 9.83
CA THR A 309 5.06 28.63 9.99
C THR A 309 5.20 28.12 11.42
N ALA A 310 5.53 26.83 11.57
CA ALA A 310 5.59 26.17 12.87
C ALA A 310 6.80 25.26 13.00
N ASP A 311 7.34 25.18 14.23
CA ASP A 311 8.51 24.39 14.55
C ASP A 311 8.10 23.06 15.20
N PHE A 312 8.75 21.94 14.79
CA PHE A 312 8.46 20.60 15.25
C PHE A 312 9.73 19.89 15.69
N ASP A 313 9.61 18.97 16.65
CA ASP A 313 10.71 18.13 17.12
C ASP A 313 11.14 17.08 16.09
N LEU A 314 10.18 16.63 15.29
CA LEU A 314 10.41 15.67 14.20
C LEU A 314 9.43 15.88 13.05
N VAL A 315 9.83 15.38 11.88
CA VAL A 315 8.99 15.29 10.69
C VAL A 315 8.92 13.85 10.21
N VAL A 316 7.71 13.37 9.94
CA VAL A 316 7.48 12.11 9.22
C VAL A 316 6.94 12.45 7.83
N SER A 317 7.72 12.19 6.78
CA SER A 317 7.27 12.42 5.41
C SER A 317 6.61 11.17 4.85
N ASN A 318 5.34 11.31 4.45
CA ASN A 318 4.57 10.37 3.62
C ASN A 318 4.36 10.93 2.20
N ALA A 319 4.92 12.09 1.90
CA ALA A 319 5.02 12.59 0.53
C ALA A 319 5.89 11.67 -0.33
N ASP A 320 5.84 11.81 -1.66
CA ASP A 320 6.77 11.09 -2.52
C ASP A 320 8.21 11.31 -2.05
N ILE A 321 8.98 10.22 -2.01
CA ILE A 321 10.31 10.28 -1.40
C ILE A 321 11.28 11.18 -2.16
N HIS A 322 11.18 11.24 -3.50
CA HIS A 322 11.97 12.17 -4.30
C HIS A 322 11.54 13.61 -4.02
N HIS A 323 10.23 13.88 -3.98
CA HIS A 323 9.68 15.19 -3.64
C HIS A 323 10.15 15.68 -2.26
N THR A 324 10.19 14.79 -1.27
CA THR A 324 10.70 15.10 0.08
C THR A 324 12.10 15.73 0.02
N TYR A 325 13.02 15.14 -0.74
CA TYR A 325 14.40 15.62 -0.80
C TYR A 325 14.62 16.72 -1.84
N ALA A 326 13.90 16.67 -2.97
CA ALA A 326 14.07 17.62 -4.06
C ALA A 326 13.37 18.96 -3.82
N LYS A 327 12.29 18.96 -3.05
CA LYS A 327 11.46 20.15 -2.83
C LYS A 327 11.40 20.58 -1.37
N LEU A 328 11.02 19.67 -0.46
CA LEU A 328 10.80 20.06 0.94
C LEU A 328 12.11 20.40 1.67
N TYR A 329 13.18 19.63 1.48
CA TYR A 329 14.50 19.86 2.08
C TYR A 329 15.55 20.36 1.09
N ARG A 330 15.15 21.01 0.00
CA ARG A 330 15.99 21.37 -1.16
C ARG A 330 17.28 22.16 -0.85
N ALA A 331 17.36 22.83 0.28
CA ALA A 331 18.50 23.70 0.63
C ALA A 331 19.60 22.97 1.43
N THR A 332 19.53 21.65 1.61
CA THR A 332 20.52 20.92 2.41
C THR A 332 21.40 20.01 1.54
N PRO A 333 22.75 20.00 1.73
CA PRO A 333 23.65 19.08 1.00
C PRO A 333 23.27 17.60 1.20
N ALA A 334 22.74 17.26 2.39
CA ALA A 334 22.26 15.91 2.70
C ALA A 334 21.09 15.50 1.80
N ALA A 335 20.11 16.40 1.62
CA ALA A 335 18.96 16.17 0.75
C ALA A 335 19.37 16.04 -0.71
N ASP A 336 20.29 16.88 -1.20
CA ASP A 336 20.80 16.79 -2.57
C ASP A 336 21.49 15.45 -2.85
N LYS A 337 22.31 14.97 -1.91
CA LYS A 337 22.93 13.65 -2.01
C LYS A 337 21.89 12.52 -2.10
N ARG A 338 20.80 12.61 -1.31
CA ARG A 338 19.69 11.64 -1.35
C ARG A 338 18.93 11.71 -2.65
N ARG A 339 18.58 12.91 -3.10
CA ARG A 339 17.92 13.14 -4.40
C ARG A 339 18.70 12.48 -5.54
N LYS A 340 20.00 12.76 -5.68
CA LYS A 340 20.88 12.17 -6.70
C LYS A 340 20.95 10.63 -6.65
N ARG A 341 20.84 10.03 -5.44
CA ARG A 341 20.76 8.57 -5.30
C ARG A 341 19.41 8.05 -5.80
N LEU A 342 18.30 8.70 -5.45
CA LEU A 342 16.94 8.30 -5.85
C LEU A 342 16.77 8.39 -7.37
N GLU A 343 17.34 9.39 -8.02
CA GLU A 343 17.32 9.57 -9.48
C GLU A 343 18.02 8.42 -10.25
N LYS A 344 18.92 7.70 -9.58
CA LYS A 344 19.62 6.51 -10.13
C LYS A 344 18.89 5.19 -9.86
N MET A 345 17.85 5.22 -9.04
CA MET A 345 17.05 4.02 -8.75
C MET A 345 16.04 3.77 -9.87
N GLU A 346 15.62 2.52 -9.99
CA GLU A 346 14.51 2.15 -10.86
C GLU A 346 13.18 2.43 -10.16
N TRP A 347 12.24 3.02 -10.90
CA TRP A 347 10.92 3.37 -10.41
C TRP A 347 9.87 2.41 -10.99
N SER A 348 8.76 2.26 -10.30
CA SER A 348 7.67 1.42 -10.78
C SER A 348 7.05 1.99 -12.05
N MET A 349 6.36 1.15 -12.80
CA MET A 349 5.50 1.63 -13.87
C MET A 349 4.52 2.69 -13.36
N SER A 350 3.98 3.46 -14.28
CA SER A 350 2.80 4.29 -14.06
C SER A 350 1.52 3.54 -14.40
N LEU A 351 0.40 4.21 -14.23
CA LEU A 351 -0.92 3.71 -14.59
C LEU A 351 -1.67 4.74 -15.43
N PHE A 352 -2.46 4.26 -16.37
CA PHE A 352 -3.60 4.99 -16.89
C PHE A 352 -4.85 4.44 -16.19
N VAL A 353 -5.64 5.31 -15.59
CA VAL A 353 -6.86 4.92 -14.88
C VAL A 353 -8.05 5.63 -15.54
N LEU A 354 -9.05 4.86 -15.94
CA LEU A 354 -10.30 5.37 -16.44
C LEU A 354 -11.41 5.07 -15.43
N TYR A 355 -11.94 6.11 -14.82
CA TYR A 355 -13.15 6.06 -14.00
C TYR A 355 -14.35 6.29 -14.90
N PHE A 356 -15.41 5.49 -14.72
CA PHE A 356 -16.65 5.71 -15.48
C PHE A 356 -17.86 5.15 -14.75
N GLY A 357 -19.01 5.77 -15.01
CA GLY A 357 -20.32 5.33 -14.53
C GLY A 357 -21.21 4.95 -15.69
N THR A 358 -22.08 3.94 -15.49
CA THR A 358 -23.05 3.47 -16.47
C THR A 358 -24.47 3.69 -15.97
N ASN A 359 -25.42 3.87 -16.91
CA ASN A 359 -26.85 4.05 -16.61
C ASN A 359 -27.61 2.73 -16.40
N ARG A 360 -26.91 1.62 -16.33
CA ARG A 360 -27.47 0.30 -16.03
C ARG A 360 -26.46 -0.56 -15.29
N ARG A 361 -26.93 -1.64 -14.65
CA ARG A 361 -26.11 -2.70 -14.06
C ARG A 361 -25.82 -3.81 -15.04
N PHE A 362 -24.74 -4.51 -14.80
CA PHE A 362 -24.33 -5.69 -15.53
C PHE A 362 -24.32 -6.89 -14.57
N PRO A 363 -25.18 -7.91 -14.82
CA PRO A 363 -25.16 -9.14 -14.04
C PRO A 363 -23.84 -9.89 -14.25
N ASP A 364 -23.51 -10.77 -13.33
CA ASP A 364 -22.39 -11.72 -13.42
C ASP A 364 -20.98 -11.12 -13.43
N LEU A 365 -20.83 -9.85 -13.06
CA LEU A 365 -19.53 -9.23 -12.86
C LEU A 365 -18.92 -9.67 -11.52
N ALA A 366 -17.61 -9.89 -11.52
CA ALA A 366 -16.84 -9.99 -10.29
C ALA A 366 -16.42 -8.58 -9.84
N HIS A 367 -16.28 -8.40 -8.52
CA HIS A 367 -15.80 -7.13 -7.94
C HIS A 367 -14.44 -6.70 -8.52
N HIS A 368 -13.53 -7.68 -8.67
CA HIS A 368 -12.22 -7.48 -9.32
C HIS A 368 -12.10 -8.44 -10.51
N THR A 369 -11.81 -7.91 -11.68
CA THR A 369 -11.53 -8.71 -12.88
C THR A 369 -10.18 -8.30 -13.47
N ILE A 370 -9.33 -9.28 -13.74
CA ILE A 370 -8.07 -9.09 -14.47
C ILE A 370 -8.28 -9.63 -15.88
N LEU A 371 -8.13 -8.78 -16.89
CA LEU A 371 -8.19 -9.14 -18.30
C LEU A 371 -6.76 -9.23 -18.84
N PHE A 372 -6.29 -10.43 -19.16
CA PHE A 372 -4.97 -10.64 -19.73
C PHE A 372 -5.01 -10.44 -21.25
N GLY A 373 -4.14 -9.57 -21.73
CA GLY A 373 -3.88 -9.41 -23.16
C GLY A 373 -3.12 -10.60 -23.77
N PRO A 374 -2.99 -10.64 -25.10
CA PRO A 374 -2.40 -11.79 -25.81
C PRO A 374 -0.89 -11.94 -25.60
N ARG A 375 -0.17 -10.86 -25.28
CA ARG A 375 1.31 -10.84 -25.24
C ARG A 375 1.83 -10.62 -23.80
N PHE A 376 1.61 -11.56 -22.87
CA PHE A 376 1.96 -11.36 -21.47
C PHE A 376 3.41 -10.87 -21.24
N GLU A 377 4.42 -11.64 -21.66
CA GLU A 377 5.83 -11.24 -21.48
C GLU A 377 6.21 -10.02 -22.33
N GLY A 378 5.71 -9.94 -23.57
CA GLY A 378 5.95 -8.83 -24.49
C GLY A 378 5.38 -7.52 -23.92
N LEU A 379 4.14 -7.56 -23.45
CA LEU A 379 3.49 -6.41 -22.81
C LEU A 379 4.24 -5.96 -21.55
N LEU A 380 4.67 -6.89 -20.69
CA LEU A 380 5.47 -6.55 -19.50
C LEU A 380 6.79 -5.87 -19.89
N ARG A 381 7.45 -6.35 -20.96
CA ARG A 381 8.67 -5.71 -21.46
C ARG A 381 8.40 -4.29 -21.95
N ASP A 382 7.30 -4.09 -22.69
CA ASP A 382 6.92 -2.78 -23.20
C ASP A 382 6.59 -1.81 -22.03
N ILE A 383 5.82 -2.26 -21.02
CA ILE A 383 5.47 -1.45 -19.85
C ILE A 383 6.71 -1.02 -19.05
N PHE A 384 7.63 -1.94 -18.76
CA PHE A 384 8.74 -1.67 -17.85
C PHE A 384 10.03 -1.18 -18.52
N HIS A 385 10.18 -1.37 -19.84
CA HIS A 385 11.42 -1.05 -20.58
C HIS A 385 11.17 -0.38 -21.94
N GLY A 386 9.92 -0.38 -22.45
CA GLY A 386 9.55 0.25 -23.71
C GLY A 386 9.64 1.77 -23.66
N LYS A 387 9.71 2.40 -24.84
CA LYS A 387 9.78 3.84 -25.03
C LYS A 387 8.50 4.45 -25.59
N GLU A 388 7.52 3.61 -25.85
CA GLU A 388 6.24 3.96 -26.46
C GLU A 388 5.09 3.33 -25.67
N LEU A 389 3.87 3.78 -25.95
CA LEU A 389 2.67 3.16 -25.41
C LEU A 389 2.52 1.75 -26.02
N PRO A 390 2.35 0.69 -25.23
CA PRO A 390 2.14 -0.65 -25.77
C PRO A 390 0.96 -0.72 -26.73
N PRO A 391 1.03 -1.52 -27.81
CA PRO A 391 -0.05 -1.66 -28.79
C PRO A 391 -1.25 -2.46 -28.26
N ASP A 392 -1.09 -3.18 -27.18
CA ASP A 392 -2.11 -3.94 -26.47
C ASP A 392 -2.03 -3.65 -24.96
N PHE A 393 -2.95 -4.18 -24.19
CA PHE A 393 -2.98 -3.98 -22.75
C PHE A 393 -3.50 -5.22 -22.01
N SER A 394 -3.13 -5.33 -20.74
CA SER A 394 -3.86 -6.09 -19.74
C SER A 394 -4.52 -5.11 -18.79
N LEU A 395 -5.76 -5.40 -18.39
CA LEU A 395 -6.58 -4.47 -17.62
C LEU A 395 -6.94 -5.06 -16.26
N TYR A 396 -6.98 -4.20 -15.25
CA TYR A 396 -7.67 -4.51 -14.01
C TYR A 396 -8.96 -3.67 -13.97
N LEU A 397 -10.11 -4.36 -13.96
CA LEU A 397 -11.42 -3.77 -13.83
C LEU A 397 -11.92 -3.93 -12.40
N HIS A 398 -12.34 -2.84 -11.78
CA HIS A 398 -12.96 -2.78 -10.47
C HIS A 398 -14.42 -2.35 -10.62
N ALA A 399 -15.33 -3.20 -10.14
CA ALA A 399 -16.78 -3.00 -10.15
C ALA A 399 -17.33 -3.03 -8.72
N PRO A 400 -17.12 -1.97 -7.90
CA PRO A 400 -17.46 -1.97 -6.48
C PRO A 400 -18.95 -2.07 -6.20
N SER A 401 -19.80 -1.62 -7.12
CA SER A 401 -21.26 -1.68 -6.99
C SER A 401 -21.80 -3.11 -6.87
N VAL A 402 -21.01 -4.12 -7.30
CA VAL A 402 -21.31 -5.55 -7.12
C VAL A 402 -21.36 -5.92 -5.63
N THR A 403 -20.49 -5.32 -4.83
CA THR A 403 -20.37 -5.58 -3.39
C THR A 403 -21.11 -4.53 -2.55
N ASP A 404 -21.01 -3.27 -2.94
CA ASP A 404 -21.67 -2.13 -2.29
C ASP A 404 -22.45 -1.26 -3.29
N PRO A 405 -23.77 -1.51 -3.44
CA PRO A 405 -24.57 -0.75 -4.40
C PRO A 405 -24.68 0.75 -4.10
N THR A 406 -24.26 1.23 -2.94
CA THR A 406 -24.35 2.66 -2.56
C THR A 406 -23.28 3.54 -3.22
N ILE A 407 -22.30 2.93 -3.89
CA ILE A 407 -21.21 3.63 -4.60
C ILE A 407 -21.69 4.34 -5.88
N ALA A 408 -22.83 3.92 -6.43
CA ALA A 408 -23.40 4.46 -7.65
C ALA A 408 -24.86 4.89 -7.44
N PRO A 409 -25.42 5.76 -8.31
CA PRO A 409 -26.86 6.06 -8.30
C PRO A 409 -27.71 4.80 -8.48
N PRO A 410 -29.00 4.82 -8.08
CA PRO A 410 -29.91 3.67 -8.24
C PRO A 410 -29.92 3.15 -9.69
N SER A 411 -29.84 1.83 -9.85
CA SER A 411 -29.78 1.13 -11.14
C SER A 411 -28.56 1.41 -12.02
N CYS A 412 -27.61 2.21 -11.53
CA CYS A 412 -26.33 2.49 -12.18
C CYS A 412 -25.21 1.59 -11.62
N GLU A 413 -24.06 1.64 -12.28
CA GLU A 413 -22.87 0.94 -11.81
C GLU A 413 -21.63 1.83 -11.97
N ALA A 414 -20.79 1.86 -10.94
CA ALA A 414 -19.52 2.58 -10.93
C ALA A 414 -18.38 1.63 -11.26
N PHE A 415 -17.43 2.09 -12.06
CA PHE A 415 -16.25 1.35 -12.45
C PHE A 415 -15.00 2.20 -12.35
N TYR A 416 -13.88 1.56 -12.09
CA TYR A 416 -12.64 2.02 -12.67
C TYR A 416 -11.91 0.87 -13.36
N VAL A 417 -11.17 1.21 -14.41
CA VAL A 417 -10.25 0.29 -15.07
C VAL A 417 -8.87 0.91 -15.08
N LEU A 418 -7.86 0.14 -14.75
CA LEU A 418 -6.48 0.58 -14.86
C LEU A 418 -5.71 -0.28 -15.85
N SER A 419 -4.86 0.41 -16.63
CA SER A 419 -3.88 -0.16 -17.53
C SER A 419 -2.49 0.26 -17.08
N PRO A 420 -1.57 -0.68 -16.77
CA PRO A 420 -0.17 -0.36 -16.54
C PRO A 420 0.47 0.22 -17.79
N VAL A 421 1.21 1.33 -17.62
CA VAL A 421 1.88 2.04 -18.72
C VAL A 421 3.29 2.47 -18.29
N PRO A 422 4.20 2.75 -19.26
CA PRO A 422 5.50 3.32 -18.94
C PRO A 422 5.39 4.62 -18.15
N HIS A 423 6.30 4.86 -17.22
CA HIS A 423 6.33 6.13 -16.48
C HIS A 423 7.01 7.26 -17.30
N LEU A 424 6.77 8.52 -16.95
CA LEU A 424 7.21 9.71 -17.70
C LEU A 424 8.72 9.85 -17.88
N GLY A 425 9.54 9.21 -17.06
CA GLY A 425 11.00 9.19 -17.21
C GLY A 425 11.49 8.09 -18.14
N GLN A 426 10.60 7.19 -18.60
CA GLN A 426 10.93 6.06 -19.46
C GLN A 426 10.47 6.30 -20.90
N ALA A 427 9.23 6.78 -21.09
CA ALA A 427 8.62 7.03 -22.39
C ALA A 427 8.05 8.44 -22.49
N GLU A 428 8.24 9.09 -23.64
CA GLU A 428 7.70 10.41 -23.95
C GLU A 428 6.35 10.26 -24.66
N ILE A 429 5.29 10.03 -23.89
CA ILE A 429 3.93 9.90 -24.38
C ILE A 429 3.19 11.23 -24.17
N ASP A 430 2.63 11.79 -25.23
CA ASP A 430 1.77 13.00 -25.17
C ASP A 430 0.40 12.65 -24.57
N TRP A 431 0.34 12.52 -23.26
CA TRP A 431 -0.88 12.17 -22.55
C TRP A 431 -2.01 13.20 -22.71
N ALA A 432 -1.68 14.46 -23.01
CA ALA A 432 -2.70 15.46 -23.30
C ALA A 432 -3.51 15.12 -24.56
N LYS A 433 -2.88 14.48 -25.55
CA LYS A 433 -3.53 14.01 -26.77
C LYS A 433 -4.00 12.56 -26.68
N MET A 434 -3.25 11.71 -25.97
CA MET A 434 -3.48 10.25 -25.96
C MET A 434 -4.50 9.78 -24.94
N ALA A 435 -4.77 10.55 -23.87
CA ALA A 435 -5.65 10.09 -22.78
C ALA A 435 -7.04 9.68 -23.28
N ARG A 436 -7.69 10.53 -24.05
CA ARG A 436 -9.04 10.26 -24.55
C ARG A 436 -9.09 9.10 -25.55
N PRO A 437 -8.26 9.06 -26.64
CA PRO A 437 -8.22 7.91 -27.55
C PRO A 437 -7.86 6.59 -26.86
N TYR A 438 -6.93 6.61 -25.91
CA TYR A 438 -6.55 5.40 -25.18
C TYR A 438 -7.69 4.89 -24.29
N GLY A 439 -8.39 5.80 -23.61
CA GLY A 439 -9.60 5.47 -22.87
C GLY A 439 -10.72 4.90 -23.75
N ASP A 440 -10.89 5.43 -24.97
CA ASP A 440 -11.87 4.92 -25.95
C ASP A 440 -11.51 3.49 -26.42
N SER A 441 -10.22 3.20 -26.60
CA SER A 441 -9.73 1.85 -26.94
C SER A 441 -10.00 0.86 -25.79
N ILE A 442 -9.78 1.28 -24.54
CA ILE A 442 -10.08 0.48 -23.36
C ILE A 442 -11.58 0.19 -23.26
N LEU A 443 -12.44 1.21 -23.42
CA LEU A 443 -13.90 1.00 -23.40
C LEU A 443 -14.36 0.07 -24.52
N SER A 444 -13.74 0.14 -25.71
CA SER A 444 -14.05 -0.78 -26.80
C SER A 444 -13.69 -2.23 -26.45
N ALA A 445 -12.51 -2.45 -25.87
CA ALA A 445 -12.10 -3.79 -25.43
C ALA A 445 -12.95 -4.32 -24.26
N LEU A 446 -13.40 -3.44 -23.38
CA LEU A 446 -14.35 -3.81 -22.31
C LEU A 446 -15.74 -4.14 -22.87
N ASP A 447 -16.17 -3.49 -23.96
CA ASP A 447 -17.46 -3.76 -24.62
C ASP A 447 -17.50 -5.16 -25.24
N ASP A 448 -16.37 -5.65 -25.74
CA ASP A 448 -16.20 -7.04 -26.21
C ASP A 448 -16.35 -8.05 -25.06
N TYR A 449 -15.94 -7.66 -23.84
CA TYR A 449 -16.06 -8.49 -22.65
C TYR A 449 -17.42 -8.36 -21.96
N ILE A 450 -17.96 -7.14 -21.89
CA ILE A 450 -19.25 -6.78 -21.26
C ILE A 450 -20.11 -6.11 -22.32
N PRO A 451 -20.89 -6.86 -23.11
CA PRO A 451 -21.63 -6.32 -24.25
C PRO A 451 -22.57 -5.16 -23.88
N GLY A 452 -22.42 -4.03 -24.58
CA GLY A 452 -23.18 -2.81 -24.39
C GLY A 452 -22.69 -1.93 -23.24
N LEU A 453 -21.52 -2.21 -22.65
CA LEU A 453 -20.92 -1.37 -21.62
C LEU A 453 -20.59 0.02 -22.16
N LYS A 454 -19.91 0.09 -23.31
CA LYS A 454 -19.48 1.36 -23.91
C LYS A 454 -20.66 2.29 -24.18
N ALA A 455 -21.76 1.76 -24.71
CA ALA A 455 -22.98 2.55 -25.02
C ALA A 455 -23.71 3.02 -23.75
N SER A 456 -23.49 2.38 -22.60
CA SER A 456 -24.14 2.72 -21.32
C SER A 456 -23.37 3.73 -20.49
N VAL A 457 -22.16 4.13 -20.89
CA VAL A 457 -21.33 5.10 -20.15
C VAL A 457 -21.98 6.48 -20.17
N VAL A 458 -22.25 7.03 -18.99
CA VAL A 458 -22.88 8.37 -18.81
C VAL A 458 -21.92 9.39 -18.24
N THR A 459 -20.87 8.94 -17.55
CA THR A 459 -19.83 9.82 -17.01
C THR A 459 -18.47 9.12 -17.07
N ARG A 460 -17.39 9.89 -17.27
CA ARG A 460 -16.04 9.35 -17.28
C ARG A 460 -14.98 10.39 -16.93
N ARG A 461 -13.87 9.91 -16.36
CA ARG A 461 -12.68 10.69 -16.01
C ARG A 461 -11.44 9.85 -16.31
N GLU A 462 -10.48 10.43 -17.00
CA GLU A 462 -9.13 9.86 -17.19
C GLU A 462 -8.18 10.38 -16.10
N PHE A 463 -7.27 9.51 -15.64
CA PHE A 463 -6.18 9.84 -14.75
C PHE A 463 -4.89 9.22 -15.31
N THR A 464 -3.95 10.05 -15.67
CA THR A 464 -2.77 9.72 -16.47
C THR A 464 -1.49 9.78 -15.63
N PRO A 465 -0.34 9.35 -16.15
CA PRO A 465 0.95 9.58 -15.52
C PRO A 465 1.26 11.06 -15.20
N LEU A 466 0.67 12.01 -15.96
CA LEU A 466 0.79 13.44 -15.64
C LEU A 466 0.06 13.79 -14.35
N ASP A 467 -1.10 13.19 -14.11
CA ASP A 467 -1.90 13.42 -12.90
C ASP A 467 -1.24 12.81 -11.67
N PHE A 468 -0.62 11.61 -11.81
CA PHE A 468 0.24 11.07 -10.74
C PHE A 468 1.36 12.04 -10.36
N ARG A 469 1.97 12.71 -11.35
CA ARG A 469 3.02 13.71 -11.10
C ARG A 469 2.48 14.99 -10.48
N SER A 470 1.39 15.53 -11.00
CA SER A 470 0.84 16.84 -10.57
C SER A 470 0.06 16.77 -9.26
N GLU A 471 -0.85 15.79 -9.11
CA GLU A 471 -1.71 15.69 -7.93
C GLU A 471 -1.04 14.98 -6.74
N LEU A 472 -0.11 14.05 -7.01
CA LEU A 472 0.54 13.22 -5.99
C LEU A 472 2.04 13.50 -5.83
N ASN A 473 2.59 14.45 -6.58
CA ASN A 473 4.03 14.75 -6.62
C ASN A 473 4.91 13.51 -6.91
N ALA A 474 4.32 12.48 -7.56
CA ALA A 474 5.01 11.23 -7.82
C ALA A 474 6.15 11.43 -8.84
N PHE A 475 7.37 11.08 -8.46
CA PHE A 475 8.52 11.19 -9.35
C PHE A 475 8.32 10.34 -10.60
N HIS A 476 8.49 10.93 -11.77
CA HIS A 476 8.19 10.34 -13.08
C HIS A 476 6.72 9.89 -13.25
N GLY A 477 5.80 10.35 -12.41
CA GLY A 477 4.42 9.86 -12.41
C GLY A 477 4.29 8.38 -12.02
N SER A 478 5.29 7.81 -11.32
CA SER A 478 5.26 6.39 -10.90
C SER A 478 4.13 6.11 -9.91
N ALA A 479 3.37 5.03 -10.16
CA ALA A 479 2.20 4.73 -9.34
C ALA A 479 2.55 4.15 -7.96
N PHE A 480 3.69 3.45 -7.81
CA PHE A 480 4.07 2.69 -6.62
C PHE A 480 5.43 3.09 -6.02
N SER A 481 6.01 4.24 -6.43
CA SER A 481 7.33 4.70 -6.00
C SER A 481 8.46 3.78 -6.50
N VAL A 482 9.52 3.55 -5.71
CA VAL A 482 10.70 2.74 -6.07
C VAL A 482 10.29 1.28 -6.40
N ALA A 483 10.79 0.74 -7.51
CA ALA A 483 10.49 -0.62 -7.97
C ALA A 483 10.90 -1.69 -6.93
N PRO A 484 10.10 -2.76 -6.74
CA PRO A 484 10.33 -3.78 -5.71
C PRO A 484 11.34 -4.86 -6.18
N LYS A 485 12.51 -4.43 -6.64
CA LYS A 485 13.64 -5.33 -6.98
C LYS A 485 14.42 -5.73 -5.73
N LEU A 486 15.04 -6.91 -5.72
CA LEU A 486 15.83 -7.36 -4.59
C LEU A 486 16.94 -6.36 -4.21
N THR A 487 17.61 -5.79 -5.22
CA THR A 487 18.67 -4.77 -5.05
C THR A 487 18.15 -3.41 -4.57
N GLN A 488 16.84 -3.24 -4.45
CA GLN A 488 16.15 -2.03 -3.98
C GLN A 488 15.17 -2.34 -2.84
N SER A 489 15.31 -3.49 -2.17
CA SER A 489 14.45 -3.93 -1.07
C SER A 489 15.23 -4.02 0.24
N ALA A 490 14.54 -4.08 1.37
CA ALA A 490 15.11 -4.13 2.71
C ALA A 490 16.14 -3.02 2.95
N TRP A 491 17.39 -3.32 3.31
CA TRP A 491 18.43 -2.32 3.58
C TRP A 491 18.79 -1.47 2.35
N PHE A 492 18.63 -2.00 1.14
CA PHE A 492 18.92 -1.24 -0.10
C PHE A 492 17.84 -0.21 -0.44
N ARG A 493 16.63 -0.37 0.11
CA ARG A 493 15.55 0.61 -0.04
C ARG A 493 15.84 1.86 0.79
N PRO A 494 15.32 3.05 0.44
CA PRO A 494 15.46 4.23 1.28
C PRO A 494 15.00 3.93 2.72
N HIS A 495 15.81 4.35 3.69
CA HIS A 495 15.60 4.00 5.09
C HIS A 495 14.44 4.79 5.70
N ASN A 496 13.80 4.21 6.73
CA ASN A 496 12.75 4.83 7.50
C ASN A 496 13.22 6.06 8.33
N ARG A 497 14.53 6.18 8.61
CA ARG A 497 15.16 7.33 9.25
C ARG A 497 16.26 7.87 8.34
N ASP A 498 16.27 9.19 8.11
CA ASP A 498 17.41 9.79 7.41
C ASP A 498 18.63 9.88 8.36
N PRO A 499 19.81 9.35 7.99
CA PRO A 499 20.98 9.39 8.85
C PRO A 499 21.68 10.75 8.90
N ASN A 500 21.39 11.66 7.95
CA ASN A 500 22.08 12.95 7.81
C ASN A 500 21.18 14.15 8.11
N ILE A 501 19.86 13.95 8.18
CA ILE A 501 18.87 14.96 8.57
C ILE A 501 18.23 14.49 9.86
N PRO A 502 18.78 14.84 11.04
CA PRO A 502 18.27 14.40 12.33
C PRO A 502 16.81 14.80 12.52
N GLY A 503 15.96 13.87 12.95
CA GLY A 503 14.52 14.11 13.15
C GLY A 503 13.67 13.98 11.88
N LEU A 504 14.25 13.67 10.71
CA LEU A 504 13.52 13.31 9.51
C LEU A 504 13.32 11.79 9.43
N TYR A 505 12.06 11.40 9.30
CA TYR A 505 11.62 10.02 9.13
C TYR A 505 10.74 9.88 7.88
N ILE A 506 10.74 8.68 7.27
CA ILE A 506 10.04 8.40 6.02
C ILE A 506 9.06 7.24 6.24
N VAL A 507 7.86 7.38 5.69
CA VAL A 507 6.85 6.32 5.61
C VAL A 507 6.28 6.22 4.20
N GLY A 508 5.45 5.21 3.94
CA GLY A 508 4.79 5.01 2.64
C GLY A 508 5.57 4.12 1.68
N GLY A 509 5.15 4.08 0.41
CA GLY A 509 5.66 3.14 -0.59
C GLY A 509 7.14 3.29 -0.93
N GLY A 510 7.76 4.43 -0.66
CA GLY A 510 9.16 4.73 -0.96
C GLY A 510 10.18 4.10 -0.01
N THR A 511 9.77 3.58 1.15
CA THR A 511 10.65 2.96 2.16
C THR A 511 10.26 1.51 2.45
N HIS A 512 11.04 0.79 3.29
CA HIS A 512 10.76 -0.61 3.63
C HIS A 512 9.51 -0.73 4.55
N PRO A 513 8.63 -1.74 4.34
CA PRO A 513 8.69 -2.83 3.36
C PRO A 513 8.28 -2.45 1.93
N GLY A 514 7.52 -1.39 1.70
CA GLY A 514 7.17 -0.94 0.36
C GLY A 514 5.68 -0.65 0.16
N ALA A 515 5.23 -0.67 -1.10
CA ALA A 515 3.87 -0.36 -1.51
C ALA A 515 2.83 -1.42 -1.11
N GLY A 516 1.52 -1.10 -1.30
CA GLY A 516 0.36 -1.86 -0.85
C GLY A 516 -0.13 -1.41 0.53
N VAL A 517 -1.44 -1.48 0.80
CA VAL A 517 -2.04 -0.99 2.06
C VAL A 517 -1.38 -1.62 3.29
N PRO A 518 -1.25 -2.96 3.42
CA PRO A 518 -0.55 -3.56 4.54
C PRO A 518 0.93 -3.15 4.62
N GLY A 519 1.56 -2.99 3.45
CA GLY A 519 2.96 -2.55 3.34
C GLY A 519 3.14 -1.16 3.95
N VAL A 520 2.40 -0.16 3.49
CA VAL A 520 2.56 1.23 3.96
C VAL A 520 2.16 1.41 5.44
N VAL A 521 1.19 0.65 5.94
CA VAL A 521 0.85 0.63 7.36
C VAL A 521 1.99 0.02 8.20
N LYS A 522 2.66 -1.01 7.69
CA LYS A 522 3.86 -1.58 8.32
C LYS A 522 5.06 -0.65 8.26
N THR A 523 5.23 0.16 7.17
CA THR A 523 6.27 1.20 7.17
C THR A 523 6.09 2.16 8.33
N ALA A 524 4.85 2.57 8.62
CA ALA A 524 4.55 3.44 9.75
C ALA A 524 4.89 2.77 11.10
N LYS A 525 4.58 1.47 11.26
CA LYS A 525 4.95 0.70 12.46
C LYS A 525 6.47 0.66 12.66
N ALA A 526 7.21 0.32 11.62
CA ALA A 526 8.68 0.29 11.64
C ALA A 526 9.26 1.67 11.98
N THR A 527 8.78 2.71 11.30
CA THR A 527 9.26 4.10 11.47
C THR A 527 8.98 4.63 12.87
N VAL A 528 7.76 4.46 13.39
CA VAL A 528 7.43 4.93 14.74
C VAL A 528 8.18 4.12 15.81
N GLY A 529 8.47 2.84 15.56
CA GLY A 529 9.38 2.06 16.42
C GLY A 529 10.78 2.66 16.49
N VAL A 530 11.33 3.14 15.37
CA VAL A 530 12.61 3.87 15.33
C VAL A 530 12.51 5.20 16.07
N ILE A 531 11.45 5.96 15.88
CA ILE A 531 11.20 7.22 16.60
C ILE A 531 11.13 6.97 18.11
N ALA A 532 10.39 5.96 18.54
CA ALA A 532 10.29 5.60 19.96
C ALA A 532 11.67 5.29 20.59
N HIS A 533 12.51 4.57 19.87
CA HIS A 533 13.89 4.31 20.28
C HIS A 533 14.73 5.61 20.34
N ASP A 534 14.69 6.44 19.29
CA ASP A 534 15.50 7.65 19.19
C ASP A 534 15.12 8.70 20.25
N PHE A 535 13.85 8.73 20.67
CA PHE A 535 13.33 9.63 21.71
C PHE A 535 13.31 9.01 23.11
N GLY A 536 13.85 7.79 23.27
CA GLY A 536 14.03 7.14 24.58
C GLY A 536 12.73 6.67 25.25
N PHE A 537 11.71 6.29 24.46
CA PHE A 537 10.51 5.65 24.99
C PHE A 537 10.83 4.19 25.36
N VAL A 538 10.95 3.90 26.64
CA VAL A 538 11.19 2.56 27.15
C VAL A 538 9.85 1.81 27.23
N GLY A 539 9.77 0.63 26.61
CA GLY A 539 8.59 -0.23 26.67
C GLY A 539 7.61 -0.12 25.50
N ALA A 540 7.87 0.71 24.47
CA ALA A 540 7.17 0.52 23.20
C ALA A 540 7.49 -0.89 22.69
N ALA A 541 6.46 -1.75 22.57
CA ALA A 541 6.56 -3.18 22.21
C ALA A 541 7.09 -3.39 20.77
N ALA A 542 8.26 -2.85 20.49
CA ALA A 542 8.91 -2.88 19.19
C ALA A 542 9.74 -4.15 18.95
N ASN A 543 9.96 -5.01 19.95
CA ASN A 543 10.88 -6.15 19.78
C ASN A 543 10.55 -7.41 20.58
N ARG A 544 9.29 -7.68 20.94
CA ARG A 544 8.91 -8.96 21.55
C ARG A 544 8.01 -9.85 20.67
N SER A 545 8.11 -9.77 19.35
CA SER A 545 7.54 -10.79 18.45
C SER A 545 8.56 -11.81 17.96
N GLY A 546 9.69 -11.93 18.64
CA GLY A 546 10.79 -12.85 18.30
C GLY A 546 10.92 -14.08 19.21
N SER A 547 9.99 -14.34 20.14
CA SER A 547 9.98 -15.62 20.87
C SER A 547 8.69 -15.74 21.67
N GLN A 548 7.75 -16.43 21.15
CA GLN A 548 6.72 -17.25 21.79
C GLN A 548 5.42 -17.27 20.98
N THR A 549 5.31 -18.21 20.08
CA THR A 549 4.11 -19.04 19.90
C THR A 549 4.55 -20.30 19.15
N GLY A 550 5.26 -21.18 19.85
CA GLY A 550 5.11 -22.59 19.63
C GLY A 550 3.83 -22.99 20.35
N ALA A 551 2.72 -22.97 19.67
CA ALA A 551 1.52 -23.70 20.08
C ALA A 551 1.37 -24.80 19.05
N GLU A 552 1.65 -26.02 19.52
CA GLU A 552 1.30 -27.26 18.85
C GLU A 552 -0.15 -27.22 18.43
N VAL A 553 -0.38 -27.46 17.15
CA VAL A 553 -1.69 -27.83 16.62
C VAL A 553 -1.54 -29.25 16.13
N HIS A 554 -2.17 -30.16 16.87
CA HIS A 554 -2.51 -31.52 16.42
C HIS A 554 -3.50 -31.45 15.26
#